data_32d96f4ae7db40132d282ee958569691
#
_entry.id   32d96f4ae7db40132d282ee958569691
#
_cell.length_a   1.000
_cell.length_b   1.000
_cell.length_c   1.000
_cell.angle_alpha   90.00
_cell.angle_beta   90.00
_cell.angle_gamma   90.00
#
_symmetry.space_group_name_H-M   'P 1'
#
loop_
_entity.id
_entity.type
_entity.pdbx_description
1 polymer ?
#
loop_
_entity_poly.entity_id
_entity_poly.type
_entity_poly.pdbx_seq_one_letter_code
_entity_poly.pdbx_strand_id
1 'polypeptide(L)'
;IFLTSFAGRDDAGTVFKGAVQFNAGNFSLIKPGAYFYRYPHQLGLLSFERLILYLIPLPVISVFYVLNLGMVIGMNYATWKITDELFTKPLVSRLSVIMSFGFLPLVFNIMFAYGLMYGLFFSSFAILFFLRYLRRGKVRNAILSVVMLSLAYWVRSNNIILIIALSGILILMTLREKRYRYLLLVLAFFAFPMSLHKATTSYYEITTHQKISGTPQIAWLAMGLQDKPDSKRMPGWYTGYVRDIYAKKKGNIEKIEKSANHLFDRRVQYLLAHPDEASWFFSTKFISSWTEGSFQSIWNGPSKDKFQPLWNRFATSIYHDGTLHLFFVTYMQGYLLVLYLGGAFYYAFTYKRMGDGATLGLYAFLYLFGGILFHLISETKSQYTLPYIYLQIPMIAAGYNHMTQILSRYLKNMQKSS
;
A
#
# COMPACT_ATOMS: atom_id res chain seq x y z
N ILE A 1 -9.94 -0.65 20.24
CA ILE A 1 -9.07 -1.84 20.23
C ILE A 1 -9.53 -2.83 21.32
N PHE A 2 -9.63 -2.39 22.58
CA PHE A 2 -10.02 -3.26 23.71
C PHE A 2 -11.52 -3.51 23.84
N LEU A 3 -12.34 -2.86 23.04
CA LEU A 3 -13.81 -2.91 23.10
C LEU A 3 -14.42 -3.95 22.15
N THR A 4 -13.60 -4.58 21.32
CA THR A 4 -14.04 -5.57 20.34
C THR A 4 -13.22 -6.85 20.44
N SER A 5 -13.86 -7.99 20.39
CA SER A 5 -13.20 -9.32 20.28
C SER A 5 -12.94 -9.70 18.82
N PHE A 6 -12.46 -8.76 18.02
CA PHE A 6 -12.26 -8.96 16.59
C PHE A 6 -11.06 -9.87 16.31
N ALA A 7 -11.26 -10.89 15.51
CA ALA A 7 -10.27 -11.92 15.20
C ALA A 7 -9.54 -11.75 13.87
N GLY A 8 -9.65 -10.59 13.20
CA GLY A 8 -9.14 -10.36 11.85
C GLY A 8 -10.02 -11.00 10.77
N ARG A 9 -10.05 -10.42 9.59
CA ARG A 9 -10.83 -10.94 8.45
C ARG A 9 -9.92 -11.61 7.43
N ASP A 10 -10.47 -12.58 6.72
CA ASP A 10 -9.90 -13.19 5.51
C ASP A 10 -8.41 -13.54 5.66
N ASP A 11 -7.57 -12.96 4.79
CA ASP A 11 -6.14 -13.21 4.77
C ASP A 11 -5.44 -12.76 6.07
N ALA A 12 -5.84 -11.62 6.65
CA ALA A 12 -5.25 -11.12 7.91
C ALA A 12 -5.45 -12.15 9.05
N GLY A 13 -6.66 -12.69 9.19
CA GLY A 13 -6.93 -13.73 10.17
C GLY A 13 -6.16 -15.03 9.89
N THR A 14 -5.98 -15.37 8.61
CA THR A 14 -5.22 -16.58 8.21
C THR A 14 -3.73 -16.42 8.51
N VAL A 15 -3.14 -15.26 8.25
CA VAL A 15 -1.72 -14.99 8.54
C VAL A 15 -1.47 -15.00 10.04
N PHE A 16 -2.31 -14.32 10.83
CA PHE A 16 -2.22 -14.35 12.29
C PHE A 16 -2.32 -15.77 12.85
N LYS A 17 -3.33 -16.53 12.41
CA LYS A 17 -3.47 -17.96 12.80
C LYS A 17 -2.22 -18.77 12.44
N GLY A 18 -1.67 -18.53 11.25
CA GLY A 18 -0.42 -19.15 10.80
C GLY A 18 0.75 -18.79 11.69
N ALA A 19 0.89 -17.52 12.09
CA ALA A 19 1.95 -17.07 12.99
C ALA A 19 1.90 -17.76 14.34
N VAL A 20 0.71 -17.90 14.94
CA VAL A 20 0.49 -18.64 16.20
C VAL A 20 0.83 -20.11 16.03
N GLN A 21 0.30 -20.77 14.99
CA GLN A 21 0.51 -22.20 14.75
C GLN A 21 1.98 -22.54 14.47
N PHE A 22 2.65 -21.72 13.65
CA PHE A 22 4.06 -21.99 13.30
C PHE A 22 5.01 -21.75 14.47
N ASN A 23 4.70 -20.83 15.38
CA ASN A 23 5.44 -20.68 16.63
C ASN A 23 5.22 -21.86 17.60
N ALA A 24 4.09 -22.56 17.47
CA ALA A 24 3.83 -23.81 18.18
C ALA A 24 4.34 -25.08 17.44
N GLY A 25 5.12 -24.92 16.36
CA GLY A 25 5.66 -26.04 15.58
C GLY A 25 4.67 -26.69 14.59
N ASN A 26 3.46 -26.16 14.43
CA ASN A 26 2.47 -26.70 13.51
C ASN A 26 2.50 -25.96 12.16
N PHE A 27 3.14 -26.57 11.15
CA PHE A 27 3.28 -26.02 9.79
C PHE A 27 2.20 -26.50 8.82
N SER A 28 1.00 -26.88 9.28
CA SER A 28 -0.07 -27.40 8.41
C SER A 28 -0.50 -26.44 7.29
N LEU A 29 -0.44 -25.13 7.54
CA LEU A 29 -0.84 -24.09 6.55
C LEU A 29 0.18 -23.88 5.40
N ILE A 30 1.32 -24.60 5.41
CA ILE A 30 2.29 -24.57 4.30
C ILE A 30 2.31 -25.87 3.50
N LYS A 31 1.53 -26.89 3.89
CA LYS A 31 1.40 -28.15 3.15
C LYS A 31 0.87 -27.90 1.71
N PRO A 32 1.13 -28.80 0.74
CA PRO A 32 0.61 -28.65 -0.62
C PRO A 32 -0.88 -28.35 -0.63
N GLY A 33 -1.25 -27.29 -1.36
CA GLY A 33 -2.63 -26.82 -1.44
C GLY A 33 -3.11 -25.92 -0.28
N ALA A 34 -2.36 -25.81 0.81
CA ALA A 34 -2.69 -24.89 1.90
C ALA A 34 -2.37 -23.42 1.56
N TYR A 35 -2.71 -22.52 2.45
CA TYR A 35 -2.67 -21.06 2.18
C TYR A 35 -1.27 -20.57 1.79
N PHE A 36 -0.24 -20.79 2.61
CA PHE A 36 1.11 -20.29 2.34
C PHE A 36 1.83 -21.04 1.23
N TYR A 37 1.42 -22.26 0.92
CA TYR A 37 1.90 -22.98 -0.26
C TYR A 37 1.42 -22.31 -1.56
N ARG A 38 0.15 -21.87 -1.58
CA ARG A 38 -0.44 -21.16 -2.74
C ARG A 38 0.03 -19.72 -2.86
N TYR A 39 0.31 -19.07 -1.73
CA TYR A 39 0.60 -17.65 -1.61
C TYR A 39 1.94 -17.39 -0.89
N PRO A 40 3.09 -17.84 -1.45
CA PRO A 40 4.39 -17.72 -0.79
C PRO A 40 4.83 -16.27 -0.58
N HIS A 41 4.29 -15.31 -1.32
CA HIS A 41 4.52 -13.89 -1.09
C HIS A 41 4.01 -13.41 0.30
N GLN A 42 3.18 -14.20 0.98
CA GLN A 42 2.73 -13.92 2.35
C GLN A 42 3.71 -14.44 3.43
N LEU A 43 4.72 -15.21 3.06
CA LEU A 43 5.67 -15.78 4.04
C LEU A 43 6.48 -14.70 4.77
N GLY A 44 6.77 -13.58 4.12
CA GLY A 44 7.43 -12.45 4.76
C GLY A 44 6.55 -11.82 5.83
N LEU A 45 5.29 -11.56 5.53
CA LEU A 45 4.31 -11.07 6.50
C LEU A 45 4.11 -12.04 7.66
N LEU A 46 3.95 -13.33 7.36
CA LEU A 46 3.88 -14.39 8.37
C LEU A 46 5.10 -14.37 9.31
N SER A 47 6.31 -14.25 8.75
CA SER A 47 7.55 -14.22 9.52
C SER A 47 7.66 -12.99 10.40
N PHE A 48 7.19 -11.83 9.91
CA PHE A 48 7.12 -10.61 10.70
C PHE A 48 6.18 -10.80 11.90
N GLU A 49 4.96 -11.34 11.69
CA GLU A 49 4.02 -11.59 12.78
C GLU A 49 4.52 -12.67 13.75
N ARG A 50 5.18 -13.72 13.27
CA ARG A 50 5.85 -14.71 14.10
C ARG A 50 6.92 -14.09 15.00
N LEU A 51 7.74 -13.20 14.46
CA LEU A 51 8.76 -12.49 15.22
C LEU A 51 8.15 -11.64 16.33
N ILE A 52 7.10 -10.90 16.04
CA ILE A 52 6.39 -10.09 17.06
C ILE A 52 5.81 -10.98 18.17
N LEU A 53 5.14 -12.10 17.81
CA LEU A 53 4.59 -13.04 18.79
C LEU A 53 5.68 -13.81 19.56
N TYR A 54 6.86 -13.96 19.00
CA TYR A 54 8.01 -14.52 19.73
C TYR A 54 8.54 -13.55 20.78
N LEU A 55 8.64 -12.27 20.44
CA LEU A 55 9.09 -11.20 21.36
C LEU A 55 8.04 -10.84 22.41
N ILE A 56 6.76 -10.90 22.03
CA ILE A 56 5.61 -10.64 22.90
C ILE A 56 4.74 -11.92 22.91
N PRO A 57 4.98 -12.84 23.83
CA PRO A 57 4.35 -14.17 23.81
C PRO A 57 2.87 -14.16 24.24
N LEU A 58 2.10 -13.24 23.66
CA LEU A 58 0.67 -13.11 23.85
C LEU A 58 -0.01 -13.44 22.49
N PRO A 59 -0.60 -14.64 22.34
CA PRO A 59 -1.19 -15.07 21.06
C PRO A 59 -2.57 -14.44 20.85
N VAL A 60 -2.64 -13.11 21.01
CA VAL A 60 -3.85 -12.31 20.83
C VAL A 60 -3.63 -11.24 19.78
N ILE A 61 -4.57 -11.08 18.86
CA ILE A 61 -4.43 -10.18 17.72
C ILE A 61 -4.33 -8.69 18.13
N SER A 62 -4.81 -8.35 19.31
CA SER A 62 -4.72 -6.99 19.86
C SER A 62 -3.29 -6.48 20.03
N VAL A 63 -2.29 -7.36 20.15
CA VAL A 63 -0.86 -6.98 20.10
C VAL A 63 -0.54 -6.21 18.82
N PHE A 64 -1.06 -6.69 17.69
CA PHE A 64 -0.86 -6.02 16.39
C PHE A 64 -1.66 -4.74 16.25
N TYR A 65 -2.80 -4.61 16.96
CA TYR A 65 -3.55 -3.34 16.96
C TYR A 65 -2.80 -2.25 17.72
N VAL A 66 -2.17 -2.60 18.85
CA VAL A 66 -1.29 -1.66 19.58
C VAL A 66 -0.06 -1.31 18.74
N LEU A 67 0.54 -2.29 18.08
CA LEU A 67 1.65 -2.06 17.15
C LEU A 67 1.24 -1.12 16.00
N ASN A 68 0.08 -1.36 15.38
CA ASN A 68 -0.45 -0.51 14.31
C ASN A 68 -0.71 0.93 14.80
N LEU A 69 -1.20 1.11 16.02
CA LEU A 69 -1.37 2.45 16.60
C LEU A 69 -0.02 3.18 16.68
N GLY A 70 1.02 2.51 17.19
CA GLY A 70 2.39 3.05 17.18
C GLY A 70 2.91 3.34 15.77
N MET A 71 2.59 2.47 14.80
CA MET A 71 2.97 2.67 13.40
C MET A 71 2.27 3.87 12.77
N VAL A 72 0.98 4.12 13.07
CA VAL A 72 0.25 5.31 12.60
C VAL A 72 0.92 6.59 13.12
N ILE A 73 1.29 6.62 14.39
CA ILE A 73 2.03 7.75 14.97
C ILE A 73 3.38 7.93 14.26
N GLY A 74 4.11 6.83 14.04
CA GLY A 74 5.39 6.84 13.32
C GLY A 74 5.26 7.29 11.86
N MET A 75 4.19 6.88 11.15
CA MET A 75 3.92 7.33 9.79
C MET A 75 3.64 8.84 9.73
N ASN A 76 2.84 9.37 10.64
CA ASN A 76 2.61 10.81 10.73
C ASN A 76 3.90 11.59 11.03
N TYR A 77 4.75 11.07 11.93
CA TYR A 77 6.08 11.62 12.18
C TYR A 77 6.97 11.57 10.93
N ALA A 78 6.99 10.45 10.23
CA ALA A 78 7.77 10.31 8.99
C ALA A 78 7.28 11.30 7.91
N THR A 79 5.96 11.45 7.73
CA THR A 79 5.34 12.42 6.81
C THR A 79 5.78 13.85 7.13
N TRP A 80 5.73 14.24 8.42
CA TRP A 80 6.28 15.52 8.86
C TRP A 80 7.73 15.68 8.44
N LYS A 81 8.60 14.71 8.78
CA LYS A 81 10.04 14.79 8.49
C LYS A 81 10.37 14.71 7.00
N ILE A 82 9.62 13.96 6.22
CA ILE A 82 9.71 13.95 4.75
C ILE A 82 9.40 15.36 4.22
N THR A 83 8.37 16.00 4.76
CA THR A 83 8.01 17.37 4.37
C THR A 83 9.12 18.36 4.69
N ASP A 84 9.72 18.28 5.88
CA ASP A 84 10.87 19.10 6.28
C ASP A 84 12.09 18.86 5.34
N GLU A 85 12.32 17.63 4.90
CA GLU A 85 13.41 17.33 3.95
C GLU A 85 13.09 17.82 2.52
N LEU A 86 11.84 17.94 2.11
CA LEU A 86 11.47 18.39 0.76
C LEU A 86 11.27 19.91 0.67
N PHE A 87 10.72 20.52 1.71
CA PHE A 87 10.27 21.91 1.71
C PHE A 87 10.82 22.66 2.91
N THR A 88 11.35 23.86 2.68
CA THR A 88 11.96 24.69 3.73
C THR A 88 10.94 25.54 4.50
N LYS A 89 9.65 25.50 4.13
CA LYS A 89 8.59 26.36 4.67
C LYS A 89 7.86 25.68 5.83
N PRO A 90 7.92 26.21 7.07
CA PRO A 90 7.27 25.62 8.25
C PRO A 90 5.76 25.44 8.08
N LEU A 91 5.10 26.32 7.32
CA LEU A 91 3.65 26.19 7.06
C LEU A 91 3.31 24.93 6.28
N VAL A 92 4.16 24.53 5.30
CA VAL A 92 3.95 23.27 4.55
C VAL A 92 4.04 22.06 5.48
N SER A 93 5.02 22.07 6.40
CA SER A 93 5.16 21.00 7.39
C SER A 93 3.96 20.92 8.34
N ARG A 94 3.46 22.06 8.82
CA ARG A 94 2.24 22.10 9.67
C ARG A 94 1.02 21.57 8.92
N LEU A 95 0.82 22.02 7.67
CA LEU A 95 -0.28 21.53 6.84
C LEU A 95 -0.17 20.02 6.60
N SER A 96 1.02 19.49 6.32
CA SER A 96 1.20 18.05 6.10
C SER A 96 0.88 17.23 7.36
N VAL A 97 1.21 17.72 8.54
CA VAL A 97 0.84 17.09 9.82
C VAL A 97 -0.68 17.08 10.00
N ILE A 98 -1.34 18.22 9.84
CA ILE A 98 -2.81 18.32 9.94
C ILE A 98 -3.46 17.35 8.94
N MET A 99 -2.98 17.32 7.69
CA MET A 99 -3.51 16.44 6.66
C MET A 99 -3.24 14.96 6.96
N SER A 100 -2.08 14.62 7.50
CA SER A 100 -1.79 13.21 7.82
C SER A 100 -2.65 12.70 8.98
N PHE A 101 -2.92 13.49 9.99
CA PHE A 101 -3.85 13.15 11.08
C PHE A 101 -5.31 13.11 10.62
N GLY A 102 -5.72 13.99 9.70
CA GLY A 102 -7.05 13.98 9.10
C GLY A 102 -7.32 12.77 8.18
N PHE A 103 -6.30 12.00 7.81
CA PHE A 103 -6.45 10.85 6.94
C PHE A 103 -6.98 9.63 7.71
N LEU A 104 -8.29 9.66 8.03
CA LEU A 104 -8.98 8.66 8.85
C LEU A 104 -8.86 7.21 8.37
N PRO A 105 -8.67 6.88 7.08
CA PRO A 105 -8.43 5.50 6.67
C PRO A 105 -7.30 4.80 7.41
N LEU A 106 -6.24 5.51 7.86
CA LEU A 106 -5.20 4.92 8.71
C LEU A 106 -5.73 4.54 10.09
N VAL A 107 -6.58 5.39 10.68
CA VAL A 107 -7.16 5.15 12.00
C VAL A 107 -8.06 3.91 11.97
N PHE A 108 -8.91 3.77 10.95
CA PHE A 108 -9.76 2.61 10.79
C PHE A 108 -8.96 1.32 10.50
N ASN A 109 -7.81 1.43 9.83
CA ASN A 109 -6.92 0.28 9.58
C ASN A 109 -6.07 -0.12 10.81
N ILE A 110 -6.15 0.55 11.95
CA ILE A 110 -5.45 0.12 13.18
C ILE A 110 -5.83 -1.32 13.55
N MET A 111 -7.09 -1.70 13.36
CA MET A 111 -7.57 -3.06 13.61
C MET A 111 -7.38 -4.01 12.42
N PHE A 112 -6.62 -3.62 11.41
CA PHE A 112 -6.28 -4.47 10.28
C PHE A 112 -4.81 -4.91 10.38
N ALA A 113 -4.57 -6.01 11.09
CA ALA A 113 -3.26 -6.62 11.25
C ALA A 113 -2.86 -7.31 9.93
N TYR A 114 -2.28 -6.54 9.01
CA TYR A 114 -1.92 -7.02 7.68
C TYR A 114 -0.82 -6.17 7.05
N GLY A 115 -0.16 -6.72 6.04
CA GLY A 115 1.00 -6.09 5.38
C GLY A 115 0.79 -4.68 4.84
N LEU A 116 -0.47 -4.18 4.74
CA LEU A 116 -0.76 -2.81 4.35
C LEU A 116 -0.15 -1.79 5.31
N MET A 117 -0.42 -1.96 6.62
CA MET A 117 0.03 -1.01 7.66
C MET A 117 1.54 -1.10 7.87
N TYR A 118 2.06 -2.31 8.00
CA TYR A 118 3.49 -2.55 8.19
C TYR A 118 4.30 -2.07 6.98
N GLY A 119 3.84 -2.42 5.76
CA GLY A 119 4.47 -1.99 4.52
C GLY A 119 4.50 -0.47 4.35
N LEU A 120 3.40 0.24 4.67
CA LEU A 120 3.35 1.69 4.60
C LEU A 120 4.24 2.36 5.64
N PHE A 121 4.30 1.83 6.87
CA PHE A 121 5.21 2.31 7.90
C PHE A 121 6.67 2.23 7.43
N PHE A 122 7.13 1.05 7.02
CA PHE A 122 8.50 0.87 6.54
C PHE A 122 8.79 1.70 5.29
N SER A 123 7.84 1.82 4.36
CA SER A 123 7.95 2.67 3.17
C SER A 123 8.13 4.15 3.52
N SER A 124 7.40 4.66 4.50
CA SER A 124 7.51 6.04 4.95
C SER A 124 8.92 6.34 5.52
N PHE A 125 9.47 5.43 6.33
CA PHE A 125 10.83 5.58 6.84
C PHE A 125 11.89 5.33 5.77
N ALA A 126 11.66 4.42 4.82
CA ALA A 126 12.57 4.23 3.69
C ALA A 126 12.73 5.53 2.87
N ILE A 127 11.62 6.20 2.56
CA ILE A 127 11.62 7.49 1.86
C ILE A 127 12.33 8.56 2.70
N LEU A 128 12.06 8.65 4.01
CA LEU A 128 12.70 9.62 4.90
C LEU A 128 14.22 9.46 4.89
N PHE A 129 14.72 8.24 5.04
CA PHE A 129 16.16 7.98 5.04
C PHE A 129 16.78 8.14 3.65
N PHE A 130 16.06 7.79 2.59
CA PHE A 130 16.46 8.07 1.21
C PHE A 130 16.68 9.56 0.96
N LEU A 131 15.74 10.41 1.31
CA LEU A 131 15.85 11.87 1.16
C LEU A 131 17.00 12.44 2.00
N ARG A 132 17.15 11.96 3.24
CA ARG A 132 18.28 12.34 4.10
C ARG A 132 19.63 11.93 3.52
N TYR A 133 19.72 10.78 2.86
CA TYR A 133 20.92 10.36 2.16
C TYR A 133 21.24 11.30 1.00
N LEU A 134 20.25 11.60 0.16
CA LEU A 134 20.46 12.48 -0.97
C LEU A 134 20.87 13.90 -0.56
N ARG A 135 20.33 14.42 0.55
CA ARG A 135 20.66 15.77 1.06
C ARG A 135 21.97 15.85 1.82
N ARG A 136 22.26 14.85 2.64
CA ARG A 136 23.39 14.91 3.61
C ARG A 136 24.55 14.01 3.26
N GLY A 137 24.42 13.10 2.30
CA GLY A 137 25.46 12.17 1.85
C GLY A 137 25.87 11.10 2.87
N LYS A 138 25.22 11.01 4.05
CA LYS A 138 25.60 10.08 5.12
C LYS A 138 25.23 8.64 4.76
N VAL A 139 26.21 7.74 4.64
CA VAL A 139 26.04 6.32 4.28
C VAL A 139 25.06 5.60 5.21
N ARG A 140 25.03 5.95 6.51
CA ARG A 140 24.04 5.41 7.46
C ARG A 140 22.60 5.56 6.96
N ASN A 141 22.27 6.70 6.34
CA ASN A 141 20.93 6.92 5.82
C ASN A 141 20.65 6.05 4.59
N ALA A 142 21.64 5.79 3.74
CA ALA A 142 21.50 4.84 2.63
C ALA A 142 21.21 3.42 3.15
N ILE A 143 22.00 2.96 4.13
CA ILE A 143 21.80 1.65 4.76
C ILE A 143 20.41 1.55 5.39
N LEU A 144 19.99 2.55 6.17
CA LEU A 144 18.66 2.57 6.79
C LEU A 144 17.55 2.58 5.75
N SER A 145 17.72 3.29 4.63
CA SER A 145 16.75 3.26 3.54
C SER A 145 16.64 1.86 2.92
N VAL A 146 17.77 1.18 2.65
CA VAL A 146 17.78 -0.20 2.14
C VAL A 146 17.09 -1.15 3.12
N VAL A 147 17.41 -1.07 4.41
CA VAL A 147 16.79 -1.93 5.44
C VAL A 147 15.27 -1.71 5.50
N MET A 148 14.82 -0.45 5.59
CA MET A 148 13.39 -0.15 5.66
C MET A 148 12.65 -0.56 4.38
N LEU A 149 13.27 -0.36 3.22
CA LEU A 149 12.69 -0.77 1.93
C LEU A 149 12.61 -2.31 1.81
N SER A 150 13.63 -3.01 2.34
CA SER A 150 13.63 -4.48 2.39
C SER A 150 12.52 -5.00 3.30
N LEU A 151 12.32 -4.41 4.46
CA LEU A 151 11.22 -4.76 5.36
C LEU A 151 9.86 -4.42 4.74
N ALA A 152 9.72 -3.28 4.05
CA ALA A 152 8.50 -2.92 3.34
C ALA A 152 8.12 -3.98 2.29
N TYR A 153 9.07 -4.38 1.45
CA TYR A 153 8.87 -5.41 0.43
C TYR A 153 8.61 -6.79 1.06
N TRP A 154 9.31 -7.12 2.12
CA TRP A 154 9.19 -8.40 2.82
C TRP A 154 7.79 -8.64 3.38
N VAL A 155 7.19 -7.62 4.00
CA VAL A 155 5.82 -7.72 4.55
C VAL A 155 4.74 -7.49 3.48
N ARG A 156 5.08 -6.84 2.34
CA ARG A 156 4.14 -6.60 1.25
C ARG A 156 4.88 -6.41 -0.08
N SER A 157 4.87 -7.42 -0.92
CA SER A 157 5.59 -7.45 -2.19
C SER A 157 5.22 -6.32 -3.18
N ASN A 158 4.01 -5.74 -3.09
CA ASN A 158 3.61 -4.59 -3.92
C ASN A 158 4.50 -3.35 -3.71
N ASN A 159 5.30 -3.29 -2.62
CA ASN A 159 6.29 -2.24 -2.43
C ASN A 159 7.45 -2.28 -3.43
N ILE A 160 7.49 -3.27 -4.34
CA ILE A 160 8.37 -3.26 -5.53
C ILE A 160 8.16 -1.97 -6.35
N ILE A 161 6.94 -1.42 -6.39
CA ILE A 161 6.65 -0.18 -7.10
C ILE A 161 7.40 1.00 -6.48
N LEU A 162 7.52 1.04 -5.15
CA LEU A 162 8.34 2.05 -4.46
C LEU A 162 9.83 1.85 -4.73
N ILE A 163 10.32 0.61 -4.76
CA ILE A 163 11.69 0.27 -5.13
C ILE A 163 12.00 0.85 -6.52
N ILE A 164 11.14 0.60 -7.50
CA ILE A 164 11.28 1.11 -8.86
C ILE A 164 11.26 2.65 -8.88
N ALA A 165 10.35 3.29 -8.16
CA ALA A 165 10.24 4.75 -8.10
C ALA A 165 11.50 5.41 -7.52
N LEU A 166 12.01 4.91 -6.38
CA LEU A 166 13.23 5.44 -5.76
C LEU A 166 14.47 5.16 -6.61
N SER A 167 14.54 3.99 -7.24
CA SER A 167 15.61 3.64 -8.19
C SER A 167 15.60 4.54 -9.41
N GLY A 168 14.42 4.90 -9.94
CA GLY A 168 14.29 5.85 -11.04
C GLY A 168 14.88 7.22 -10.68
N ILE A 169 14.68 7.71 -9.44
CA ILE A 169 15.32 8.96 -8.98
C ILE A 169 16.84 8.81 -8.94
N LEU A 170 17.36 7.71 -8.42
CA LEU A 170 18.82 7.49 -8.36
C LEU A 170 19.44 7.42 -9.76
N ILE A 171 18.78 6.77 -10.70
CA ILE A 171 19.22 6.71 -12.11
C ILE A 171 19.22 8.12 -12.71
N LEU A 172 18.13 8.88 -12.55
CA LEU A 172 18.05 10.26 -13.03
C LEU A 172 19.16 11.14 -12.44
N MET A 173 19.42 11.03 -11.14
CA MET A 173 20.51 11.76 -10.47
C MET A 173 21.88 11.29 -10.93
N THR A 174 22.08 9.99 -11.21
CA THR A 174 23.31 9.47 -11.79
C THR A 174 23.62 10.13 -13.14
N LEU A 175 22.62 10.20 -14.01
CA LEU A 175 22.75 10.81 -15.34
C LEU A 175 23.03 12.32 -15.25
N ARG A 176 22.36 13.02 -14.32
CA ARG A 176 22.50 14.48 -14.14
C ARG A 176 23.83 14.87 -13.47
N GLU A 177 24.21 14.15 -12.41
CA GLU A 177 25.34 14.51 -11.55
C GLU A 177 26.59 13.70 -11.83
N LYS A 178 26.53 12.69 -12.74
CA LYS A 178 27.62 11.75 -13.05
C LYS A 178 28.19 11.01 -11.81
N ARG A 179 27.35 10.78 -10.77
CA ARG A 179 27.72 10.11 -9.51
C ARG A 179 27.33 8.64 -9.54
N TYR A 180 28.18 7.81 -10.10
CA TYR A 180 27.95 6.37 -10.29
C TYR A 180 27.69 5.60 -8.98
N ARG A 181 28.05 6.14 -7.81
CA ARG A 181 27.72 5.55 -6.50
C ARG A 181 26.23 5.32 -6.28
N TYR A 182 25.37 6.08 -6.94
CA TYR A 182 23.93 5.87 -6.86
C TYR A 182 23.47 4.55 -7.50
N LEU A 183 24.21 4.03 -8.49
CA LEU A 183 23.92 2.73 -9.10
C LEU A 183 24.15 1.57 -8.12
N LEU A 184 25.12 1.70 -7.21
CA LEU A 184 25.29 0.73 -6.13
C LEU A 184 24.08 0.69 -5.19
N LEU A 185 23.49 1.85 -4.93
CA LEU A 185 22.27 1.91 -4.11
C LEU A 185 21.05 1.35 -4.86
N VAL A 186 20.95 1.58 -6.19
CA VAL A 186 19.95 0.93 -7.02
C VAL A 186 20.07 -0.59 -6.93
N LEU A 187 21.28 -1.12 -7.10
CA LEU A 187 21.55 -2.55 -6.95
C LEU A 187 21.11 -3.06 -5.57
N ALA A 188 21.48 -2.33 -4.50
CA ALA A 188 21.10 -2.68 -3.13
C ALA A 188 19.56 -2.67 -2.93
N PHE A 189 18.82 -1.73 -3.53
CA PHE A 189 17.37 -1.64 -3.44
C PHE A 189 16.65 -2.85 -4.06
N PHE A 190 17.25 -3.54 -5.01
CA PHE A 190 16.71 -4.80 -5.54
C PHE A 190 17.29 -6.02 -4.84
N ALA A 191 18.60 -6.07 -4.67
CA ALA A 191 19.29 -7.26 -4.16
C ALA A 191 18.84 -7.64 -2.74
N PHE A 192 18.83 -6.69 -1.80
CA PHE A 192 18.51 -6.98 -0.39
C PHE A 192 17.05 -7.41 -0.18
N PRO A 193 16.01 -6.69 -0.70
CA PRO A 193 14.63 -7.13 -0.55
C PRO A 193 14.37 -8.51 -1.17
N MET A 194 14.90 -8.77 -2.36
CA MET A 194 14.73 -10.05 -3.05
C MET A 194 15.45 -11.19 -2.33
N SER A 195 16.67 -10.93 -1.82
CA SER A 195 17.42 -11.92 -1.04
C SER A 195 16.72 -12.25 0.27
N LEU A 196 16.17 -11.25 0.99
CA LEU A 196 15.40 -11.47 2.21
C LEU A 196 14.14 -12.32 1.95
N HIS A 197 13.42 -12.02 0.88
CA HIS A 197 12.25 -12.80 0.46
C HIS A 197 12.62 -14.24 0.11
N LYS A 198 13.67 -14.44 -0.69
CA LYS A 198 14.17 -15.77 -1.06
C LYS A 198 14.66 -16.54 0.16
N ALA A 199 15.44 -15.91 1.05
CA ALA A 199 15.92 -16.54 2.28
C ALA A 199 14.74 -16.99 3.18
N THR A 200 13.69 -16.18 3.27
CA THR A 200 12.47 -16.55 4.01
C THR A 200 11.79 -17.78 3.42
N THR A 201 11.61 -17.82 2.09
CA THR A 201 11.02 -18.97 1.42
C THR A 201 11.89 -20.22 1.62
N SER A 202 13.20 -20.12 1.42
CA SER A 202 14.14 -21.23 1.64
C SER A 202 14.14 -21.73 3.09
N TYR A 203 14.03 -20.83 4.07
CA TYR A 203 13.90 -21.21 5.49
C TYR A 203 12.69 -22.14 5.70
N TYR A 204 11.53 -21.79 5.14
CA TYR A 204 10.34 -22.64 5.27
C TYR A 204 10.44 -23.94 4.45
N GLU A 205 11.05 -23.91 3.26
CA GLU A 205 11.31 -25.12 2.48
C GLU A 205 12.18 -26.11 3.23
N ILE A 206 13.27 -25.64 3.86
CA ILE A 206 14.17 -26.47 4.67
C ILE A 206 13.44 -26.99 5.91
N THR A 207 12.73 -26.11 6.63
CA THR A 207 12.04 -26.47 7.88
C THR A 207 10.91 -27.48 7.66
N THR A 208 10.24 -27.42 6.51
CA THR A 208 9.10 -28.31 6.22
C THR A 208 9.44 -29.45 5.27
N HIS A 209 10.68 -29.51 4.78
CA HIS A 209 11.11 -30.49 3.76
C HIS A 209 10.22 -30.48 2.51
N GLN A 210 9.67 -29.31 2.14
CA GLN A 210 8.76 -29.17 1.01
C GLN A 210 9.15 -27.98 0.13
N LYS A 211 9.23 -28.21 -1.19
CA LYS A 211 9.40 -27.13 -2.15
C LYS A 211 8.09 -26.33 -2.28
N ILE A 212 8.17 -25.01 -2.15
CA ILE A 212 7.02 -24.09 -2.19
C ILE A 212 6.96 -23.47 -3.58
N SER A 213 6.07 -23.96 -4.43
CA SER A 213 5.98 -23.50 -5.82
C SER A 213 5.14 -22.23 -5.99
N GLY A 214 4.13 -22.04 -5.18
CA GLY A 214 3.20 -20.90 -5.30
C GLY A 214 2.25 -21.00 -6.51
N THR A 215 1.33 -20.08 -6.59
CA THR A 215 0.50 -19.89 -7.80
C THR A 215 1.22 -18.92 -8.73
N PRO A 216 1.32 -19.21 -10.06
CA PRO A 216 1.99 -18.32 -11.00
C PRO A 216 1.39 -16.92 -11.03
N GLN A 217 2.24 -15.88 -11.10
CA GLN A 217 1.80 -14.48 -11.05
C GLN A 217 0.83 -14.11 -12.18
N ILE A 218 0.96 -14.74 -13.35
CA ILE A 218 0.04 -14.52 -14.46
C ILE A 218 -1.43 -14.78 -14.09
N ALA A 219 -1.70 -15.61 -13.08
CA ALA A 219 -3.07 -15.85 -12.64
C ALA A 219 -3.72 -14.60 -12.01
N TRP A 220 -2.94 -13.73 -11.33
CA TRP A 220 -3.44 -12.44 -10.83
C TRP A 220 -3.62 -11.42 -11.95
N LEU A 221 -2.74 -11.40 -12.94
CA LEU A 221 -2.90 -10.56 -14.12
C LEU A 221 -4.14 -10.97 -14.92
N ALA A 222 -4.32 -12.27 -15.16
CA ALA A 222 -5.50 -12.80 -15.81
C ALA A 222 -6.78 -12.47 -15.03
N MET A 223 -6.77 -12.56 -13.69
CA MET A 223 -7.90 -12.18 -12.84
C MET A 223 -8.14 -10.67 -12.88
N GLY A 224 -7.08 -9.87 -12.92
CA GLY A 224 -7.15 -8.42 -12.95
C GLY A 224 -7.77 -7.84 -14.22
N LEU A 225 -7.81 -8.60 -15.31
CA LEU A 225 -8.47 -8.21 -16.56
C LEU A 225 -9.88 -8.79 -16.71
N GLN A 226 -10.40 -9.49 -15.70
CA GLN A 226 -11.75 -10.04 -15.76
C GLN A 226 -12.80 -9.07 -15.28
N ASP A 227 -13.94 -9.18 -15.89
CA ASP A 227 -15.22 -8.66 -15.43
C ASP A 227 -16.11 -9.84 -15.03
N LYS A 228 -16.95 -9.65 -14.01
CA LYS A 228 -17.98 -10.60 -13.59
C LYS A 228 -19.31 -9.85 -13.45
N PRO A 229 -20.03 -9.64 -14.56
CA PRO A 229 -21.29 -8.87 -14.58
C PRO A 229 -22.33 -9.38 -13.56
N ASP A 230 -22.38 -10.72 -13.37
CA ASP A 230 -23.31 -11.38 -12.44
C ASP A 230 -22.92 -11.27 -10.96
N SER A 231 -21.81 -10.62 -10.67
CA SER A 231 -21.33 -10.41 -9.30
C SER A 231 -21.44 -8.93 -8.92
N LYS A 232 -21.65 -8.65 -7.62
CA LYS A 232 -21.58 -7.28 -7.05
C LYS A 232 -20.12 -6.73 -7.02
N ARG A 233 -19.19 -7.33 -7.76
CA ARG A 233 -17.78 -6.95 -7.77
C ARG A 233 -17.47 -6.10 -8.97
N MET A 234 -16.65 -5.08 -8.76
CA MET A 234 -16.20 -4.19 -9.82
C MET A 234 -15.20 -4.89 -10.76
N PRO A 235 -15.08 -4.45 -12.01
CA PRO A 235 -14.08 -4.95 -12.95
C PRO A 235 -12.67 -4.98 -12.38
N GLY A 236 -11.98 -6.09 -12.58
CA GLY A 236 -10.60 -6.28 -12.10
C GLY A 236 -10.41 -6.50 -10.59
N TRP A 237 -11.51 -6.57 -9.82
CA TRP A 237 -11.45 -6.95 -8.40
C TRP A 237 -11.29 -8.46 -8.24
N TYR A 238 -10.91 -8.89 -7.02
CA TYR A 238 -10.75 -10.32 -6.70
C TYR A 238 -12.02 -11.11 -6.99
N THR A 239 -11.95 -12.06 -7.93
CA THR A 239 -13.08 -12.90 -8.36
C THR A 239 -13.05 -14.32 -7.81
N GLY A 240 -11.99 -14.68 -7.08
CA GLY A 240 -11.73 -16.06 -6.64
C GLY A 240 -10.98 -16.91 -7.67
N TYR A 241 -10.75 -16.40 -8.87
CA TYR A 241 -10.13 -17.14 -9.97
C TYR A 241 -8.83 -17.86 -9.60
N VAL A 242 -7.94 -17.18 -8.86
CA VAL A 242 -6.64 -17.75 -8.45
C VAL A 242 -6.81 -19.02 -7.59
N ARG A 243 -7.78 -18.97 -6.66
CA ARG A 243 -8.11 -20.13 -5.81
C ARG A 243 -8.76 -21.25 -6.63
N ASP A 244 -9.72 -20.88 -7.46
CA ASP A 244 -10.58 -21.82 -8.20
C ASP A 244 -9.78 -22.55 -9.29
N ILE A 245 -8.88 -21.87 -10.01
CA ILE A 245 -7.99 -22.51 -11.00
C ILE A 245 -6.99 -23.45 -10.33
N TYR A 246 -6.46 -23.07 -9.16
CA TYR A 246 -5.57 -23.93 -8.39
C TYR A 246 -6.27 -25.25 -8.03
N ALA A 247 -7.49 -25.18 -7.49
CA ALA A 247 -8.30 -26.34 -7.15
C ALA A 247 -8.64 -27.17 -8.41
N LYS A 248 -9.12 -26.53 -9.49
CA LYS A 248 -9.52 -27.18 -10.75
C LYS A 248 -8.34 -27.93 -11.41
N LYS A 249 -7.13 -27.40 -11.31
CA LYS A 249 -5.92 -28.03 -11.88
C LYS A 249 -5.19 -28.90 -10.85
N LYS A 250 -5.78 -29.16 -9.67
CA LYS A 250 -5.20 -30.00 -8.60
C LYS A 250 -3.76 -29.60 -8.23
N GLY A 251 -3.48 -28.29 -8.22
CA GLY A 251 -2.17 -27.74 -7.87
C GLY A 251 -1.07 -27.93 -8.93
N ASN A 252 -1.37 -28.43 -10.12
CA ASN A 252 -0.38 -28.55 -11.19
C ASN A 252 -0.04 -27.16 -11.76
N ILE A 253 1.15 -26.65 -11.41
CA ILE A 253 1.61 -25.29 -11.70
C ILE A 253 1.66 -25.03 -13.21
N GLU A 254 2.20 -25.94 -14.01
CA GLU A 254 2.30 -25.76 -15.48
C GLU A 254 0.91 -25.66 -16.13
N LYS A 255 -0.05 -26.50 -15.69
CA LYS A 255 -1.43 -26.44 -16.18
C LYS A 255 -2.15 -25.16 -15.74
N ILE A 256 -1.83 -24.65 -14.54
CA ILE A 256 -2.37 -23.37 -14.03
C ILE A 256 -1.81 -22.24 -14.89
N GLU A 257 -0.49 -22.20 -15.09
CA GLU A 257 0.19 -21.17 -15.87
C GLU A 257 -0.33 -21.13 -17.31
N LYS A 258 -0.37 -22.28 -18.00
CA LYS A 258 -0.90 -22.40 -19.35
C LYS A 258 -2.36 -21.90 -19.45
N SER A 259 -3.19 -22.26 -18.48
CA SER A 259 -4.61 -21.81 -18.48
C SER A 259 -4.75 -20.32 -18.17
N ALA A 260 -3.90 -19.78 -17.31
CA ALA A 260 -3.91 -18.36 -16.97
C ALA A 260 -3.38 -17.51 -18.13
N ASN A 261 -2.30 -17.94 -18.80
CA ASN A 261 -1.80 -17.28 -20.02
C ASN A 261 -2.89 -17.25 -21.11
N HIS A 262 -3.52 -18.39 -21.41
CA HIS A 262 -4.59 -18.44 -22.39
C HIS A 262 -5.77 -17.51 -22.06
N LEU A 263 -6.14 -17.41 -20.77
CA LEU A 263 -7.19 -16.49 -20.33
C LEU A 263 -6.76 -15.04 -20.48
N PHE A 264 -5.53 -14.73 -20.10
CA PHE A 264 -4.95 -13.38 -20.21
C PHE A 264 -4.91 -12.93 -21.67
N ASP A 265 -4.31 -13.75 -22.56
CA ASP A 265 -4.17 -13.45 -23.99
C ASP A 265 -5.53 -13.25 -24.65
N ARG A 266 -6.48 -14.15 -24.40
CA ARG A 266 -7.85 -14.04 -24.92
C ARG A 266 -8.52 -12.74 -24.46
N ARG A 267 -8.33 -12.36 -23.19
CA ARG A 267 -8.94 -11.13 -22.67
C ARG A 267 -8.29 -9.87 -23.24
N VAL A 268 -6.96 -9.86 -23.41
CA VAL A 268 -6.24 -8.79 -24.08
C VAL A 268 -6.71 -8.63 -25.52
N GLN A 269 -6.77 -9.73 -26.29
CA GLN A 269 -7.27 -9.71 -27.68
C GLN A 269 -8.72 -9.19 -27.75
N TYR A 270 -9.58 -9.64 -26.84
CA TYR A 270 -10.95 -9.16 -26.76
C TYR A 270 -11.02 -7.64 -26.53
N LEU A 271 -10.30 -7.11 -25.55
CA LEU A 271 -10.29 -5.69 -25.23
C LEU A 271 -9.70 -4.85 -26.38
N LEU A 272 -8.71 -5.36 -27.09
CA LEU A 272 -8.16 -4.69 -28.28
C LEU A 272 -9.15 -4.66 -29.45
N ALA A 273 -9.94 -5.70 -29.61
CA ALA A 273 -10.95 -5.80 -30.67
C ALA A 273 -12.23 -4.98 -30.35
N HIS A 274 -12.46 -4.62 -29.07
CA HIS A 274 -13.67 -3.92 -28.62
C HIS A 274 -13.28 -2.66 -27.80
N PRO A 275 -12.86 -1.55 -28.43
CA PRO A 275 -12.37 -0.36 -27.75
C PRO A 275 -13.37 0.27 -26.76
N ASP A 276 -14.65 0.22 -27.08
CA ASP A 276 -15.72 0.77 -26.21
C ASP A 276 -15.81 -0.02 -24.90
N GLU A 277 -15.76 -1.34 -24.99
CA GLU A 277 -15.71 -2.24 -23.83
C GLU A 277 -14.40 -2.02 -23.02
N ALA A 278 -13.29 -1.87 -23.70
CA ALA A 278 -12.01 -1.58 -23.04
C ALA A 278 -12.07 -0.24 -22.29
N SER A 279 -12.62 0.79 -22.91
CA SER A 279 -12.81 2.09 -22.28
C SER A 279 -13.69 2.00 -21.04
N TRP A 280 -14.82 1.34 -21.13
CA TRP A 280 -15.70 1.10 -20.01
C TRP A 280 -15.02 0.29 -18.90
N PHE A 281 -14.36 -0.82 -19.25
CA PHE A 281 -13.68 -1.69 -18.31
C PHE A 281 -12.60 -0.95 -17.51
N PHE A 282 -11.67 -0.28 -18.20
CA PHE A 282 -10.57 0.41 -17.54
C PHE A 282 -11.02 1.65 -16.77
N SER A 283 -11.99 2.39 -17.27
CA SER A 283 -12.57 3.55 -16.57
C SER A 283 -13.27 3.11 -15.29
N THR A 284 -14.11 2.09 -15.33
CA THR A 284 -14.83 1.56 -14.18
C THR A 284 -13.85 0.98 -13.15
N LYS A 285 -12.86 0.23 -13.62
CA LYS A 285 -11.79 -0.32 -12.78
C LYS A 285 -11.00 0.77 -12.08
N PHE A 286 -10.61 1.83 -12.81
CA PHE A 286 -9.90 2.98 -12.27
C PHE A 286 -10.76 3.71 -11.23
N ILE A 287 -11.98 4.09 -11.60
CA ILE A 287 -12.91 4.81 -10.71
C ILE A 287 -13.12 4.01 -9.42
N SER A 288 -13.49 2.72 -9.51
CA SER A 288 -13.77 1.90 -8.33
C SER A 288 -12.58 1.72 -7.39
N SER A 289 -11.35 1.89 -7.89
CA SER A 289 -10.14 1.71 -7.09
C SER A 289 -9.59 3.02 -6.52
N TRP A 290 -9.71 4.13 -7.24
CA TRP A 290 -9.04 5.39 -6.91
C TRP A 290 -9.98 6.47 -6.38
N THR A 291 -11.31 6.33 -6.51
CA THR A 291 -12.26 7.35 -6.04
C THR A 291 -13.05 6.95 -4.80
N GLU A 292 -12.76 5.81 -4.19
CA GLU A 292 -13.41 5.35 -2.96
C GLU A 292 -12.60 5.81 -1.74
N GLY A 293 -13.09 6.84 -1.06
CA GLY A 293 -12.36 7.58 -0.02
C GLY A 293 -12.16 6.84 1.29
N SER A 294 -12.94 5.79 1.58
CA SER A 294 -12.73 4.97 2.78
C SER A 294 -11.57 3.98 2.62
N PHE A 295 -11.13 3.69 1.39
CA PHE A 295 -10.14 2.66 1.08
C PHE A 295 -10.48 1.31 1.72
N GLN A 296 -11.77 1.00 1.82
CA GLN A 296 -12.30 -0.16 2.51
C GLN A 296 -11.86 -0.29 3.99
N SER A 297 -11.34 0.76 4.60
CA SER A 297 -10.78 0.71 5.96
C SER A 297 -11.83 0.38 7.01
N ILE A 298 -13.08 0.86 6.86
CA ILE A 298 -14.19 0.48 7.75
C ILE A 298 -14.55 -1.00 7.54
N TRP A 299 -14.58 -1.47 6.30
CA TRP A 299 -14.85 -2.88 5.98
C TRP A 299 -13.79 -3.82 6.56
N ASN A 300 -12.52 -3.39 6.66
CA ASN A 300 -11.44 -4.15 7.28
C ASN A 300 -11.62 -4.30 8.81
N GLY A 301 -12.49 -3.54 9.41
CA GLY A 301 -12.79 -3.57 10.83
C GLY A 301 -13.65 -4.77 11.28
N PRO A 302 -14.18 -4.74 12.51
CA PRO A 302 -14.94 -5.84 13.09
C PRO A 302 -16.16 -6.25 12.28
N SER A 303 -16.39 -7.56 12.14
CA SER A 303 -17.63 -8.11 11.57
C SER A 303 -18.75 -8.21 12.62
N LYS A 304 -19.99 -8.37 12.12
CA LYS A 304 -21.27 -8.20 12.82
C LYS A 304 -21.45 -8.75 14.25
N ASP A 305 -20.64 -9.69 14.73
CA ASP A 305 -21.10 -10.53 15.82
C ASP A 305 -20.28 -10.43 17.13
N LYS A 306 -19.39 -9.45 17.29
CA LYS A 306 -18.41 -9.47 18.38
C LYS A 306 -18.11 -8.11 19.02
N PHE A 307 -19.12 -7.28 19.24
CA PHE A 307 -18.94 -6.03 19.97
C PHE A 307 -19.16 -6.22 21.48
N GLN A 308 -18.36 -5.53 22.28
CA GLN A 308 -18.62 -5.46 23.72
C GLN A 308 -19.96 -4.72 23.99
N PRO A 309 -20.78 -5.19 24.94
CA PRO A 309 -22.15 -4.67 25.16
C PRO A 309 -22.21 -3.16 25.38
N LEU A 310 -21.27 -2.59 26.16
CA LEU A 310 -21.24 -1.16 26.50
C LEU A 310 -21.06 -0.23 25.29
N TRP A 311 -20.38 -0.71 24.22
CA TRP A 311 -20.05 0.08 23.03
C TRP A 311 -20.75 -0.41 21.77
N ASN A 312 -21.66 -1.36 21.93
CA ASN A 312 -22.36 -2.00 20.83
C ASN A 312 -23.03 -0.99 19.89
N ARG A 313 -23.73 0.03 20.44
CA ARG A 313 -24.42 1.03 19.62
C ARG A 313 -23.47 1.84 18.73
N PHE A 314 -22.33 2.29 19.27
CA PHE A 314 -21.33 3.03 18.49
C PHE A 314 -20.68 2.16 17.43
N ALA A 315 -20.19 0.98 17.84
CA ALA A 315 -19.56 0.04 16.93
C ALA A 315 -20.54 -0.40 15.83
N THR A 316 -21.78 -0.71 16.18
CA THR A 316 -22.83 -1.05 15.22
C THR A 316 -23.09 0.12 14.26
N SER A 317 -23.21 1.35 14.74
CA SER A 317 -23.42 2.53 13.89
C SER A 317 -22.27 2.80 12.94
N ILE A 318 -21.03 2.44 13.29
CA ILE A 318 -19.85 2.59 12.42
C ILE A 318 -19.75 1.45 11.40
N TYR A 319 -19.84 0.19 11.88
CA TYR A 319 -19.50 -0.98 11.07
C TYR A 319 -20.71 -1.66 10.38
N HIS A 320 -21.93 -1.16 10.60
CA HIS A 320 -23.20 -1.73 10.08
C HIS A 320 -24.14 -0.68 9.46
N ASP A 321 -23.58 0.19 8.62
CA ASP A 321 -24.35 1.13 7.80
C ASP A 321 -25.24 2.11 8.60
N GLY A 322 -24.86 2.43 9.86
CA GLY A 322 -25.57 3.41 10.68
C GLY A 322 -25.17 4.86 10.38
N THR A 323 -25.69 5.80 11.17
CA THR A 323 -25.42 7.25 10.99
C THR A 323 -23.95 7.60 11.06
N LEU A 324 -23.19 6.97 11.99
CA LEU A 324 -21.74 7.21 12.08
C LEU A 324 -20.99 6.61 10.88
N HIS A 325 -21.44 5.50 10.32
CA HIS A 325 -20.90 4.97 9.05
C HIS A 325 -21.02 6.01 7.94
N LEU A 326 -22.23 6.52 7.72
CA LEU A 326 -22.48 7.53 6.70
C LEU A 326 -21.62 8.78 6.93
N PHE A 327 -21.53 9.28 8.17
CA PHE A 327 -20.68 10.42 8.51
C PHE A 327 -19.21 10.17 8.13
N PHE A 328 -18.62 9.06 8.56
CA PHE A 328 -17.21 8.77 8.28
C PHE A 328 -16.92 8.52 6.81
N VAL A 329 -17.80 7.79 6.10
CA VAL A 329 -17.65 7.58 4.65
C VAL A 329 -17.74 8.90 3.89
N THR A 330 -18.72 9.75 4.22
CA THR A 330 -18.86 11.09 3.60
C THR A 330 -17.66 11.98 3.87
N TYR A 331 -17.18 11.99 5.13
CA TYR A 331 -15.96 12.72 5.48
C TYR A 331 -14.77 12.25 4.65
N MET A 332 -14.49 10.94 4.64
CA MET A 332 -13.35 10.36 3.93
C MET A 332 -13.45 10.59 2.42
N GLN A 333 -14.66 10.55 1.86
CA GLN A 333 -14.90 10.83 0.44
C GLN A 333 -14.60 12.30 0.10
N GLY A 334 -15.10 13.24 0.89
CA GLY A 334 -14.79 14.66 0.74
C GLY A 334 -13.30 14.96 0.95
N TYR A 335 -12.71 14.27 1.92
CA TYR A 335 -11.27 14.40 2.21
C TYR A 335 -10.40 13.92 1.05
N LEU A 336 -10.73 12.79 0.42
CA LEU A 336 -10.05 12.32 -0.78
C LEU A 336 -10.10 13.35 -1.91
N LEU A 337 -11.24 14.00 -2.12
CA LEU A 337 -11.37 15.08 -3.10
C LEU A 337 -10.42 16.25 -2.77
N VAL A 338 -10.35 16.66 -1.50
CA VAL A 338 -9.41 17.69 -1.03
C VAL A 338 -7.96 17.28 -1.35
N LEU A 339 -7.59 16.03 -1.08
CA LEU A 339 -6.24 15.52 -1.39
C LEU A 339 -5.96 15.57 -2.90
N TYR A 340 -6.89 15.16 -3.74
CA TYR A 340 -6.72 15.20 -5.19
C TYR A 340 -6.60 16.62 -5.74
N LEU A 341 -7.41 17.57 -5.25
CA LEU A 341 -7.32 18.97 -5.66
C LEU A 341 -5.96 19.58 -5.30
N GLY A 342 -5.47 19.36 -4.07
CA GLY A 342 -4.15 19.83 -3.66
C GLY A 342 -3.01 19.18 -4.42
N GLY A 343 -3.10 17.88 -4.73
CA GLY A 343 -2.13 17.15 -5.54
C GLY A 343 -2.11 17.64 -6.99
N ALA A 344 -3.26 17.79 -7.62
CA ALA A 344 -3.39 18.33 -8.97
C ALA A 344 -2.79 19.74 -9.05
N PHE A 345 -3.09 20.60 -8.08
CA PHE A 345 -2.52 21.94 -8.01
C PHE A 345 -0.99 21.92 -7.83
N TYR A 346 -0.47 21.01 -7.01
CA TYR A 346 0.98 20.84 -6.83
C TYR A 346 1.65 20.50 -8.16
N TYR A 347 1.20 19.47 -8.85
CA TYR A 347 1.85 19.01 -10.09
C TYR A 347 1.67 20.01 -11.25
N ALA A 348 0.52 20.69 -11.33
CA ALA A 348 0.27 21.67 -12.39
C ALA A 348 1.08 22.97 -12.22
N PHE A 349 1.18 23.49 -10.98
CA PHE A 349 1.62 24.86 -10.75
C PHE A 349 2.80 25.00 -9.77
N THR A 350 2.98 24.06 -8.84
CA THR A 350 3.97 24.19 -7.77
C THR A 350 5.28 23.51 -8.12
N TYR A 351 5.21 22.34 -8.75
CA TYR A 351 6.35 21.50 -9.05
C TYR A 351 7.47 22.25 -9.81
N LYS A 352 7.15 22.97 -10.85
CA LYS A 352 8.12 23.73 -11.68
C LYS A 352 8.87 24.84 -10.91
N ARG A 353 8.34 25.28 -9.75
CA ARG A 353 8.91 26.35 -8.92
C ARG A 353 9.84 25.82 -7.82
N MET A 354 10.01 24.51 -7.73
CA MET A 354 10.74 23.87 -6.62
C MET A 354 12.25 23.79 -6.81
N GLY A 355 12.78 24.16 -7.99
CA GLY A 355 14.21 24.06 -8.28
C GLY A 355 14.73 22.62 -8.05
N ASP A 356 15.85 22.49 -7.33
CA ASP A 356 16.46 21.17 -7.04
C ASP A 356 15.58 20.28 -6.16
N GLY A 357 14.70 20.84 -5.34
CA GLY A 357 13.70 20.10 -4.58
C GLY A 357 12.67 19.35 -5.43
N ALA A 358 12.43 19.81 -6.67
CA ALA A 358 11.54 19.16 -7.61
C ALA A 358 11.97 17.72 -7.93
N THR A 359 13.28 17.52 -8.20
CA THR A 359 13.81 16.18 -8.50
C THR A 359 13.61 15.24 -7.32
N LEU A 360 13.82 15.70 -6.09
CA LEU A 360 13.62 14.88 -4.90
C LEU A 360 12.13 14.51 -4.69
N GLY A 361 11.21 15.42 -4.99
CA GLY A 361 9.77 15.17 -4.88
C GLY A 361 9.18 14.27 -5.98
N LEU A 362 9.93 14.04 -7.05
CA LEU A 362 9.47 13.25 -8.20
C LEU A 362 9.18 11.78 -7.83
N TYR A 363 9.80 11.26 -6.76
CA TYR A 363 9.52 9.87 -6.30
C TYR A 363 8.02 9.63 -6.06
N ALA A 364 7.34 10.62 -5.52
CA ALA A 364 5.92 10.49 -5.20
C ALA A 364 5.07 10.38 -6.48
N PHE A 365 5.40 11.17 -7.51
CA PHE A 365 4.77 11.05 -8.82
C PHE A 365 5.04 9.69 -9.45
N LEU A 366 6.31 9.23 -9.46
CA LEU A 366 6.68 7.94 -10.03
C LEU A 366 6.01 6.77 -9.28
N TYR A 367 5.90 6.88 -7.96
CA TYR A 367 5.22 5.87 -7.14
C TYR A 367 3.71 5.83 -7.44
N LEU A 368 3.05 6.99 -7.49
CA LEU A 368 1.63 7.09 -7.83
C LEU A 368 1.36 6.58 -9.24
N PHE A 369 2.13 7.04 -10.22
CA PHE A 369 1.98 6.66 -11.63
C PHE A 369 2.23 5.15 -11.83
N GLY A 370 3.30 4.62 -11.21
CA GLY A 370 3.58 3.19 -11.21
C GLY A 370 2.45 2.37 -10.57
N GLY A 371 1.86 2.87 -9.48
CA GLY A 371 0.68 2.28 -8.85
C GLY A 371 -0.54 2.26 -9.77
N ILE A 372 -0.81 3.36 -10.46
CA ILE A 372 -1.90 3.45 -11.45
C ILE A 372 -1.71 2.40 -12.55
N LEU A 373 -0.53 2.36 -13.18
CA LEU A 373 -0.23 1.41 -14.26
C LEU A 373 -0.33 -0.05 -13.77
N PHE A 374 0.22 -0.34 -12.61
CA PHE A 374 0.16 -1.68 -12.03
C PHE A 374 -1.28 -2.14 -11.78
N HIS A 375 -2.09 -1.29 -11.16
CA HIS A 375 -3.47 -1.62 -10.81
C HIS A 375 -4.43 -1.58 -12.00
N LEU A 376 -4.08 -0.97 -13.12
CA LEU A 376 -4.85 -1.10 -14.36
C LEU A 376 -4.77 -2.52 -14.93
N ILE A 377 -3.64 -3.21 -14.78
CA ILE A 377 -3.44 -4.56 -15.35
C ILE A 377 -3.70 -5.65 -14.30
N SER A 378 -3.13 -5.51 -13.10
CA SER A 378 -3.25 -6.50 -12.02
C SER A 378 -4.59 -6.41 -11.30
N GLU A 379 -4.89 -7.41 -10.46
CA GLU A 379 -6.00 -7.32 -9.49
C GLU A 379 -5.93 -6.01 -8.71
N THR A 380 -7.08 -5.40 -8.48
CA THR A 380 -7.18 -4.15 -7.75
C THR A 380 -8.37 -4.09 -6.82
N LYS A 381 -8.32 -3.17 -5.87
CA LYS A 381 -9.42 -2.61 -5.06
C LYS A 381 -8.93 -1.34 -4.37
N SER A 382 -9.84 -0.50 -3.89
CA SER A 382 -9.48 0.79 -3.27
C SER A 382 -8.51 0.68 -2.09
N GLN A 383 -8.60 -0.38 -1.30
CA GLN A 383 -7.63 -0.66 -0.22
C GLN A 383 -6.16 -0.66 -0.69
N TYR A 384 -5.90 -1.09 -1.93
CA TYR A 384 -4.54 -1.18 -2.45
C TYR A 384 -3.97 0.18 -2.84
N THR A 385 -4.84 1.17 -3.09
CA THR A 385 -4.43 2.50 -3.53
C THR A 385 -4.10 3.46 -2.36
N LEU A 386 -4.48 3.12 -1.13
CA LEU A 386 -4.22 3.91 0.07
C LEU A 386 -2.75 4.38 0.23
N PRO A 387 -1.72 3.51 0.08
CA PRO A 387 -0.33 3.94 0.25
C PRO A 387 0.11 5.01 -0.76
N TYR A 388 -0.38 4.91 -1.99
CA TYR A 388 -0.03 5.86 -3.05
C TYR A 388 -0.59 7.26 -2.76
N ILE A 389 -1.77 7.35 -2.17
CA ILE A 389 -2.40 8.62 -1.82
C ILE A 389 -1.79 9.19 -0.55
N TYR A 390 -1.61 8.37 0.50
CA TYR A 390 -1.03 8.84 1.76
C TYR A 390 0.36 9.45 1.57
N LEU A 391 1.22 8.82 0.79
CA LEU A 391 2.59 9.29 0.55
C LEU A 391 2.67 10.55 -0.33
N GLN A 392 1.53 11.04 -0.89
CA GLN A 392 1.44 12.33 -1.57
C GLN A 392 1.25 13.52 -0.61
N ILE A 393 0.89 13.29 0.66
CA ILE A 393 0.52 14.36 1.59
C ILE A 393 1.53 15.51 1.66
N PRO A 394 2.86 15.30 1.65
CA PRO A 394 3.83 16.38 1.60
C PRO A 394 3.67 17.30 0.39
N MET A 395 3.43 16.73 -0.80
CA MET A 395 3.22 17.46 -2.06
C MET A 395 1.90 18.21 -2.06
N ILE A 396 0.86 17.57 -1.57
CA ILE A 396 -0.48 18.14 -1.43
C ILE A 396 -0.44 19.37 -0.52
N ALA A 397 0.23 19.27 0.62
CA ALA A 397 0.43 20.40 1.54
C ALA A 397 1.18 21.58 0.89
N ALA A 398 2.20 21.28 0.07
CA ALA A 398 2.91 22.31 -0.69
C ALA A 398 2.02 22.94 -1.77
N GLY A 399 1.15 22.16 -2.42
CA GLY A 399 0.15 22.66 -3.36
C GLY A 399 -0.79 23.68 -2.71
N TYR A 400 -1.37 23.33 -1.58
CA TYR A 400 -2.25 24.24 -0.83
C TYR A 400 -1.53 25.49 -0.32
N ASN A 401 -0.31 25.37 0.18
CA ASN A 401 0.48 26.53 0.57
C ASN A 401 0.72 27.49 -0.60
N HIS A 402 0.96 26.96 -1.81
CA HIS A 402 1.13 27.78 -3.00
C HIS A 402 -0.20 28.44 -3.44
N MET A 403 -1.30 27.70 -3.40
CA MET A 403 -2.63 28.23 -3.72
C MET A 403 -3.01 29.40 -2.80
N THR A 404 -2.78 29.28 -1.49
CA THR A 404 -3.05 30.36 -0.52
C THR A 404 -2.19 31.60 -0.80
N GLN A 405 -0.93 31.44 -1.24
CA GLN A 405 -0.07 32.56 -1.61
C GLN A 405 -0.56 33.30 -2.86
N ILE A 406 -1.06 32.59 -3.86
CA ILE A 406 -1.64 33.21 -5.07
C ILE A 406 -2.88 34.01 -4.67
N LEU A 407 -3.79 33.40 -3.89
CA LEU A 407 -5.02 34.05 -3.46
C LEU A 407 -4.73 35.30 -2.65
N SER A 408 -3.80 35.24 -1.69
CA SER A 408 -3.40 36.39 -0.87
C SER A 408 -2.83 37.56 -1.71
N ARG A 409 -2.04 37.24 -2.77
CA ARG A 409 -1.53 38.29 -3.68
C ARG A 409 -2.66 38.92 -4.47
N TYR A 410 -3.59 38.12 -4.96
CA TYR A 410 -4.74 38.61 -5.73
C TYR A 410 -5.61 39.56 -4.90
N LEU A 411 -5.95 39.16 -3.66
CA LEU A 411 -6.73 39.99 -2.76
C LEU A 411 -6.04 41.33 -2.39
N LYS A 412 -4.71 41.32 -2.15
CA LYS A 412 -3.94 42.51 -1.92
C LYS A 412 -3.90 43.48 -3.11
N ASN A 413 -3.89 42.94 -4.33
CA ASN A 413 -3.92 43.76 -5.54
C ASN A 413 -5.29 44.39 -5.75
N MET A 414 -6.38 43.66 -5.47
CA MET A 414 -7.73 44.22 -5.50
C MET A 414 -7.93 45.37 -4.52
N GLN A 415 -7.40 45.25 -3.28
CA GLN A 415 -7.45 46.31 -2.27
C GLN A 415 -6.62 47.54 -2.63
N LYS A 416 -5.64 47.45 -3.54
CA LYS A 416 -4.86 48.59 -4.01
C LYS A 416 -5.46 49.28 -5.21
N SER A 417 -6.40 48.65 -5.89
CA SER A 417 -7.09 49.16 -7.09
C SER A 417 -8.49 49.71 -6.77
N SER A 418 -8.98 49.51 -5.57
CA SER A 418 -10.17 50.17 -4.97
C SER A 418 -9.77 51.38 -4.13
#